data_3a3514e4be828a68b83904d3050c1c16
#
_entry.id   3a3514e4be828a68b83904d3050c1c16
#
_cell.length_a   1.000
_cell.length_b   1.000
_cell.length_c   1.000
_cell.angle_alpha   90.00
_cell.angle_beta   90.00
_cell.angle_gamma   90.00
#
_symmetry.space_group_name_H-M   'P 1'
#
loop_
_entity.id
_entity.type
_entity.pdbx_description
1 polymer ?
#
loop_
_entity_poly.entity_id
_entity_poly.type
_entity_poly.pdbx_seq_one_letter_code
_entity_poly.pdbx_strand_id
1 'polypeptide(L)'
;PFIAKAAKMKIGLDEIALYAYAQHAKERNAYIKTINPNIGDAGSGMSDMHADNIIQMVQLEGDDAKFDELHQDLMGITSTTRRVLLDEGLITQDEYDGWENLYENYVPLRGFEDVNHEAGTPLRGAGRGFSMTGKESVKALGRTSKAGDILENIIRDYERAVIRSEKNAVAKTFLDLATSNPDPDLWEIQPVKVNRSF
;
A
#
# COMPACT_ATOMS: atom_id res chain seq x y z
N PRO A 1 -0.09 -3.49 -20.97
CA PRO A 1 0.78 -3.29 -19.78
C PRO A 1 1.03 -1.80 -19.59
N PHE A 2 0.95 -1.31 -18.37
CA PHE A 2 1.03 0.10 -17.97
C PHE A 2 2.21 0.87 -18.62
N ILE A 3 3.44 0.37 -18.49
CA ILE A 3 4.65 1.01 -19.05
C ILE A 3 4.54 1.23 -20.57
N ALA A 4 4.06 0.24 -21.33
CA ALA A 4 3.88 0.37 -22.77
C ALA A 4 2.79 1.41 -23.13
N LYS A 5 1.76 1.54 -22.29
CA LYS A 5 0.71 2.55 -22.44
C LYS A 5 1.23 3.95 -22.20
N ALA A 6 1.99 4.16 -21.10
CA ALA A 6 2.65 5.43 -20.81
C ALA A 6 3.61 5.86 -21.94
N ALA A 7 4.44 4.93 -22.43
CA ALA A 7 5.34 5.17 -23.54
C ALA A 7 4.60 5.56 -24.83
N LYS A 8 3.47 4.89 -25.16
CA LYS A 8 2.61 5.23 -26.31
C LYS A 8 2.02 6.64 -26.16
N MET A 9 1.64 7.03 -24.95
CA MET A 9 1.11 8.36 -24.64
C MET A 9 2.20 9.43 -24.53
N LYS A 10 3.48 9.03 -24.57
CA LYS A 10 4.67 9.89 -24.40
C LYS A 10 4.72 10.58 -23.03
N ILE A 11 4.21 9.91 -21.99
CA ILE A 11 4.26 10.37 -20.61
C ILE A 11 5.38 9.63 -19.88
N GLY A 12 6.24 10.38 -19.21
CA GLY A 12 7.32 9.84 -18.38
C GLY A 12 6.78 9.13 -17.12
N LEU A 13 7.49 8.08 -16.70
CA LEU A 13 7.09 7.37 -15.48
C LEU A 13 7.18 8.24 -14.23
N ASP A 14 8.16 9.14 -14.19
CA ASP A 14 8.30 10.11 -13.08
C ASP A 14 7.17 11.14 -13.07
N GLU A 15 6.68 11.53 -14.26
CA GLU A 15 5.58 12.48 -14.41
C GLU A 15 4.26 11.90 -13.88
N ILE A 16 3.93 10.67 -14.27
CA ILE A 16 2.72 10.00 -13.77
C ILE A 16 2.86 9.64 -12.29
N ALA A 17 4.04 9.28 -11.79
CA ALA A 17 4.29 9.05 -10.38
C ALA A 17 4.04 10.34 -9.57
N LEU A 18 4.52 11.47 -10.06
CA LEU A 18 4.34 12.78 -9.42
C LEU A 18 2.87 13.22 -9.43
N TYR A 19 2.16 12.98 -10.55
CA TYR A 19 0.73 13.25 -10.66
C TYR A 19 -0.09 12.41 -9.68
N ALA A 20 0.15 11.10 -9.62
CA ALA A 20 -0.51 10.20 -8.69
C ALA A 20 -0.23 10.60 -7.22
N TYR A 21 1.00 11.04 -6.92
CA TYR A 21 1.34 11.56 -5.60
C TYR A 21 0.55 12.84 -5.30
N ALA A 22 0.44 13.77 -6.24
CA ALA A 22 -0.28 15.02 -6.06
C ALA A 22 -1.79 14.77 -5.80
N GLN A 23 -2.42 13.85 -6.54
CA GLN A 23 -3.82 13.47 -6.33
C GLN A 23 -4.05 12.93 -4.92
N HIS A 24 -3.21 11.99 -4.47
CA HIS A 24 -3.34 11.42 -3.13
C HIS A 24 -2.95 12.41 -2.02
N ALA A 25 -2.00 13.32 -2.26
CA ALA A 25 -1.47 14.22 -1.24
C ALA A 25 -2.56 15.06 -0.57
N LYS A 26 -3.51 15.58 -1.34
CA LYS A 26 -4.62 16.40 -0.83
C LYS A 26 -5.52 15.62 0.13
N GLU A 27 -5.93 14.40 -0.25
CA GLU A 27 -6.74 13.53 0.59
C GLU A 27 -6.00 13.15 1.87
N ARG A 28 -4.71 12.84 1.72
CA ARG A 28 -3.83 12.48 2.83
C ARG A 28 -3.64 13.63 3.80
N ASN A 29 -3.39 14.84 3.31
CA ASN A 29 -3.23 16.03 4.13
C ASN A 29 -4.51 16.33 4.91
N ALA A 30 -5.68 16.26 4.24
CA ALA A 30 -6.97 16.45 4.88
C ALA A 30 -7.20 15.44 6.01
N TYR A 31 -6.94 14.16 5.77
CA TYR A 31 -7.06 13.12 6.80
C TYR A 31 -6.06 13.32 7.96
N ILE A 32 -4.78 13.54 7.66
CA ILE A 32 -3.76 13.71 8.70
C ILE A 32 -4.07 14.94 9.57
N LYS A 33 -4.61 16.01 9.01
CA LYS A 33 -5.03 17.19 9.75
C LYS A 33 -6.10 16.87 10.81
N THR A 34 -6.95 15.86 10.59
CA THR A 34 -7.95 15.44 11.58
C THR A 34 -7.33 14.74 12.79
N ILE A 35 -6.21 14.03 12.61
CA ILE A 35 -5.55 13.25 13.67
C ILE A 35 -4.30 13.93 14.22
N ASN A 36 -3.71 14.86 13.49
CA ASN A 36 -2.55 15.66 13.88
C ASN A 36 -2.64 17.09 13.36
N PRO A 37 -3.44 17.97 13.99
CA PRO A 37 -3.67 19.33 13.51
C PRO A 37 -2.40 20.21 13.39
N ASN A 38 -1.33 19.84 14.09
CA ASN A 38 -0.09 20.64 14.15
C ASN A 38 0.81 20.43 12.92
N ILE A 39 0.53 19.45 12.06
CA ILE A 39 1.39 19.16 10.89
C ILE A 39 1.12 20.09 9.70
N GLY A 40 0.03 20.85 9.74
CA GLY A 40 -0.38 21.74 8.65
C GLY A 40 -0.95 20.99 7.45
N ASP A 41 -0.60 21.45 6.23
CA ASP A 41 -1.05 20.87 4.96
C ASP A 41 0.01 19.99 4.28
N ALA A 42 0.94 19.43 5.05
CA ALA A 42 2.07 18.65 4.54
C ALA A 42 2.10 17.21 5.09
N GLY A 43 0.97 16.70 5.58
CA GLY A 43 0.88 15.35 6.17
C GLY A 43 1.21 14.20 5.24
N SER A 44 1.19 14.44 3.93
CA SER A 44 1.68 13.55 2.89
C SER A 44 3.17 13.71 2.57
N GLY A 45 3.80 14.81 2.98
CA GLY A 45 5.13 15.27 2.54
C GLY A 45 5.10 16.17 1.30
N MET A 46 3.90 16.55 0.83
CA MET A 46 3.65 17.53 -0.23
C MET A 46 2.54 18.45 0.24
N SER A 47 2.71 19.79 0.08
CA SER A 47 1.66 20.75 0.42
C SER A 47 0.52 20.73 -0.60
N ASP A 48 -0.69 21.12 -0.18
CA ASP A 48 -1.85 21.20 -1.06
C ASP A 48 -1.59 22.14 -2.24
N MET A 49 -0.95 23.29 -1.99
CA MET A 49 -0.58 24.23 -3.06
C MET A 49 0.37 23.59 -4.09
N HIS A 50 1.33 22.79 -3.67
CA HIS A 50 2.24 22.10 -4.59
C HIS A 50 1.50 21.03 -5.40
N ALA A 51 0.62 20.28 -4.75
CA ALA A 51 -0.22 19.29 -5.43
C ALA A 51 -1.13 19.94 -6.48
N ASP A 52 -1.79 21.05 -6.12
CA ASP A 52 -2.62 21.83 -7.06
C ASP A 52 -1.83 22.33 -8.25
N ASN A 53 -0.62 22.86 -8.05
CA ASN A 53 0.24 23.32 -9.14
C ASN A 53 0.58 22.20 -10.13
N ILE A 54 0.90 20.99 -9.63
CA ILE A 54 1.21 19.82 -10.49
C ILE A 54 -0.01 19.45 -11.33
N ILE A 55 -1.18 19.33 -10.71
CA ILE A 55 -2.43 18.97 -11.40
C ILE A 55 -2.78 20.04 -12.44
N GLN A 56 -2.66 21.32 -12.08
CA GLN A 56 -2.95 22.43 -12.97
C GLN A 56 -1.98 22.48 -14.17
N MET A 57 -0.70 22.17 -13.99
CA MET A 57 0.26 22.10 -15.10
C MET A 57 -0.16 21.06 -16.14
N VAL A 58 -0.56 19.86 -15.70
CA VAL A 58 -1.05 18.79 -16.58
C VAL A 58 -2.28 19.26 -17.37
N GLN A 59 -3.20 19.96 -16.70
CA GLN A 59 -4.41 20.51 -17.35
C GLN A 59 -4.07 21.60 -18.39
N LEU A 60 -3.13 22.50 -18.08
CA LEU A 60 -2.70 23.55 -19.01
C LEU A 60 -1.99 22.99 -20.24
N GLU A 61 -1.31 21.87 -20.13
CA GLU A 61 -0.69 21.16 -21.25
C GLU A 61 -1.71 20.39 -22.11
N GLY A 62 -2.95 20.21 -21.61
CA GLY A 62 -4.02 19.48 -22.30
C GLY A 62 -3.84 17.97 -22.30
N ASP A 63 -3.06 17.46 -21.36
CA ASP A 63 -2.75 16.04 -21.22
C ASP A 63 -3.53 15.35 -20.06
N ASP A 64 -4.45 16.09 -19.42
CA ASP A 64 -5.28 15.63 -18.30
C ASP A 64 -5.93 14.25 -18.54
N ALA A 65 -6.59 14.07 -19.68
CA ALA A 65 -7.22 12.78 -20.00
C ALA A 65 -6.24 11.60 -20.07
N LYS A 66 -4.98 11.82 -20.52
CA LYS A 66 -3.96 10.77 -20.57
C LYS A 66 -3.42 10.45 -19.18
N PHE A 67 -3.21 11.49 -18.36
CA PHE A 67 -2.78 11.30 -16.98
C PHE A 67 -3.85 10.61 -16.14
N ASP A 68 -5.12 10.98 -16.30
CA ASP A 68 -6.24 10.34 -15.62
C ASP A 68 -6.36 8.87 -16.00
N GLU A 69 -6.21 8.52 -17.29
CA GLU A 69 -6.25 7.14 -17.76
C GLU A 69 -5.12 6.29 -17.15
N LEU A 70 -3.89 6.84 -17.09
CA LEU A 70 -2.76 6.15 -16.46
C LEU A 70 -2.92 6.08 -14.94
N HIS A 71 -3.47 7.12 -14.33
CA HIS A 71 -3.76 7.14 -12.91
C HIS A 71 -4.78 6.07 -12.52
N GLN A 72 -5.83 5.90 -13.30
CA GLN A 72 -6.81 4.82 -13.09
C GLN A 72 -6.18 3.43 -13.18
N ASP A 73 -5.24 3.21 -14.10
CA ASP A 73 -4.49 1.96 -14.16
C ASP A 73 -3.68 1.71 -12.86
N LEU A 74 -3.07 2.75 -12.27
CA LEU A 74 -2.38 2.64 -10.97
C LEU A 74 -3.36 2.35 -9.83
N MET A 75 -4.52 3.01 -9.81
CA MET A 75 -5.57 2.72 -8.82
C MET A 75 -6.07 1.28 -8.94
N GLY A 76 -6.15 0.74 -10.16
CA GLY A 76 -6.45 -0.67 -10.39
C GLY A 76 -5.44 -1.62 -9.75
N ILE A 77 -4.15 -1.29 -9.78
CA ILE A 77 -3.10 -2.10 -9.14
C ILE A 77 -3.22 -2.02 -7.61
N THR A 78 -3.42 -0.83 -7.04
CA THR A 78 -3.56 -0.67 -5.58
C THR A 78 -4.83 -1.34 -5.04
N SER A 79 -5.93 -1.28 -5.78
CA SER A 79 -7.18 -1.99 -5.45
C SER A 79 -6.99 -3.51 -5.54
N THR A 80 -6.29 -4.01 -6.57
CA THR A 80 -5.95 -5.43 -6.68
C THR A 80 -5.10 -5.89 -5.50
N THR A 81 -4.14 -5.09 -5.07
CA THR A 81 -3.30 -5.37 -3.89
C THR A 81 -4.16 -5.58 -2.64
N ARG A 82 -5.11 -4.69 -2.38
CA ARG A 82 -6.05 -4.80 -1.25
C ARG A 82 -6.95 -6.03 -1.38
N ARG A 83 -7.41 -6.32 -2.60
CA ARG A 83 -8.25 -7.49 -2.87
C ARG A 83 -7.52 -8.79 -2.58
N VAL A 84 -6.26 -8.93 -2.97
CA VAL A 84 -5.41 -10.10 -2.66
C VAL A 84 -5.32 -10.32 -1.15
N LEU A 85 -5.15 -9.26 -0.36
CA LEU A 85 -5.11 -9.36 1.10
C LEU A 85 -6.44 -9.79 1.70
N LEU A 86 -7.56 -9.31 1.16
CA LEU A 86 -8.91 -9.67 1.61
C LEU A 86 -9.23 -11.13 1.28
N ASP A 87 -9.05 -11.54 0.02
CA ASP A 87 -9.42 -12.87 -0.47
C ASP A 87 -8.67 -13.97 0.31
N GLU A 88 -7.45 -13.70 0.74
CA GLU A 88 -6.67 -14.60 1.56
C GLU A 88 -6.92 -14.46 3.08
N GLY A 89 -7.79 -13.53 3.49
CA GLY A 89 -8.17 -13.30 4.89
C GLY A 89 -7.03 -12.73 5.74
N LEU A 90 -6.11 -11.97 5.12
CA LEU A 90 -5.07 -11.22 5.82
C LEU A 90 -5.61 -9.91 6.40
N ILE A 91 -6.69 -9.40 5.82
CA ILE A 91 -7.49 -8.29 6.33
C ILE A 91 -8.96 -8.71 6.38
N THR A 92 -9.74 -8.03 7.20
CA THR A 92 -11.19 -8.22 7.29
C THR A 92 -11.92 -7.40 6.24
N GLN A 93 -13.20 -7.72 5.98
CA GLN A 93 -14.04 -6.91 5.09
C GLN A 93 -14.17 -5.47 5.60
N ASP A 94 -14.33 -5.28 6.90
CA ASP A 94 -14.44 -3.95 7.52
C ASP A 94 -13.16 -3.12 7.31
N GLU A 95 -11.97 -3.75 7.39
CA GLU A 95 -10.69 -3.09 7.11
C GLU A 95 -10.57 -2.73 5.62
N TYR A 96 -10.98 -3.63 4.73
CA TYR A 96 -10.99 -3.37 3.29
C TYR A 96 -11.91 -2.20 2.95
N ASP A 97 -13.15 -2.22 3.43
CA ASP A 97 -14.13 -1.15 3.19
C ASP A 97 -13.67 0.17 3.80
N GLY A 98 -13.05 0.13 4.98
CA GLY A 98 -12.46 1.31 5.61
C GLY A 98 -11.35 1.95 4.76
N TRP A 99 -10.52 1.13 4.11
CA TRP A 99 -9.46 1.65 3.24
C TRP A 99 -9.99 2.19 1.91
N GLU A 100 -10.97 1.52 1.30
CA GLU A 100 -11.61 1.98 0.06
C GLU A 100 -12.35 3.32 0.26
N ASN A 101 -12.98 3.50 1.44
CA ASN A 101 -13.72 4.72 1.76
C ASN A 101 -12.83 5.87 2.24
N LEU A 102 -11.59 5.60 2.65
CA LEU A 102 -10.70 6.63 3.21
C LEU A 102 -10.04 7.49 2.14
N TYR A 103 -9.68 6.88 1.01
CA TYR A 103 -8.95 7.53 -0.09
C TYR A 103 -9.45 7.03 -1.45
N GLU A 104 -9.80 7.96 -2.32
CA GLU A 104 -10.12 7.68 -3.73
C GLU A 104 -8.84 7.45 -4.54
N ASN A 105 -7.80 8.26 -4.27
CA ASN A 105 -6.56 8.30 -5.04
C ASN A 105 -5.37 7.71 -4.27
N TYR A 106 -5.57 6.56 -3.61
CA TYR A 106 -4.54 6.00 -2.73
C TYR A 106 -3.29 5.55 -3.48
N VAL A 107 -2.14 6.09 -3.07
CA VAL A 107 -0.81 5.56 -3.36
C VAL A 107 0.02 5.42 -2.07
N PRO A 108 0.87 4.39 -1.96
CA PRO A 108 1.68 4.19 -0.76
C PRO A 108 2.80 5.25 -0.68
N LEU A 109 2.76 6.08 0.38
CA LEU A 109 3.74 7.13 0.63
C LEU A 109 4.81 6.63 1.60
N ARG A 110 5.85 5.97 1.10
CA ARG A 110 7.04 5.58 1.88
C ARG A 110 8.19 6.53 1.60
N GLY A 111 9.04 6.77 2.60
CA GLY A 111 10.24 7.59 2.46
C GLY A 111 11.46 6.80 2.02
N PHE A 112 12.51 7.51 1.58
CA PHE A 112 13.81 6.90 1.30
C PHE A 112 14.43 6.25 2.55
N GLU A 113 14.17 6.77 3.74
CA GLU A 113 14.65 6.20 5.01
C GLU A 113 13.99 4.87 5.32
N ASP A 114 12.70 4.70 4.96
CA ASP A 114 11.98 3.45 5.13
C ASP A 114 12.56 2.34 4.22
N VAL A 115 13.06 2.71 3.04
CA VAL A 115 13.72 1.80 2.10
C VAL A 115 15.08 1.33 2.64
N ASN A 116 15.85 2.22 3.27
CA ASN A 116 17.16 1.88 3.85
C ASN A 116 17.06 1.06 5.14
N HIS A 117 15.99 1.23 5.94
CA HIS A 117 15.70 0.36 7.06
C HIS A 117 15.24 -1.03 6.61
N GLU A 118 14.62 -1.14 5.43
CA GLU A 118 14.20 -2.42 4.85
C GLU A 118 15.30 -3.11 4.05
N ALA A 119 16.33 -2.39 3.58
CA ALA A 119 17.48 -2.99 2.87
C ALA A 119 18.37 -3.89 3.75
N GLY A 120 18.29 -3.74 5.07
CA GLY A 120 18.94 -4.63 6.04
C GLY A 120 17.98 -5.57 6.78
N THR A 121 16.69 -5.31 6.74
CA THR A 121 15.65 -6.21 7.24
C THR A 121 15.00 -6.91 6.04
N PRO A 122 14.95 -8.25 6.02
CA PRO A 122 14.14 -8.96 5.02
C PRO A 122 12.77 -8.30 4.98
N LEU A 123 12.20 -8.09 3.78
CA LEU A 123 10.81 -7.66 3.58
C LEU A 123 9.96 -8.23 4.72
N ARG A 124 9.32 -7.39 5.55
CA ARG A 124 8.45 -7.87 6.63
C ARG A 124 7.43 -8.80 5.99
N GLY A 125 7.53 -10.08 6.26
CA GLY A 125 6.77 -11.13 5.56
C GLY A 125 7.60 -11.99 4.58
N ALA A 126 8.80 -11.56 4.15
CA ALA A 126 9.76 -12.37 3.41
C ALA A 126 10.73 -13.14 4.33
N GLY A 127 10.44 -13.20 5.65
CA GLY A 127 11.24 -13.97 6.61
C GLY A 127 11.40 -15.42 6.19
N ARG A 128 12.47 -16.06 6.64
CA ARG A 128 12.70 -17.49 6.43
C ARG A 128 11.54 -18.28 7.06
N GLY A 129 10.89 -19.14 6.27
CA GLY A 129 9.77 -19.98 6.72
C GLY A 129 8.40 -19.33 6.61
N PHE A 130 7.39 -19.93 7.24
CA PHE A 130 5.97 -19.60 7.12
C PHE A 130 5.49 -18.56 8.16
N SER A 131 6.39 -17.98 8.95
CA SER A 131 6.00 -17.00 9.95
C SER A 131 5.49 -15.71 9.29
N MET A 132 4.24 -15.37 9.58
CA MET A 132 3.61 -14.11 9.20
C MET A 132 3.36 -13.30 10.46
N THR A 133 4.28 -12.41 10.78
CA THR A 133 4.16 -11.50 11.92
C THR A 133 3.92 -10.06 11.43
N GLY A 134 3.19 -9.30 12.23
CA GLY A 134 2.90 -7.88 11.98
C GLY A 134 1.54 -7.64 11.34
N LYS A 135 1.09 -6.38 11.39
CA LYS A 135 -0.17 -5.90 10.80
C LYS A 135 0.03 -5.57 9.33
N GLU A 136 -1.00 -5.78 8.52
CA GLU A 136 -1.00 -5.40 7.10
C GLU A 136 -1.02 -3.87 6.92
N SER A 137 -1.67 -3.15 7.83
CA SER A 137 -1.64 -1.69 7.85
C SER A 137 -1.05 -1.15 9.15
N VAL A 138 -0.34 -0.04 9.02
CA VAL A 138 0.16 0.75 10.15
C VAL A 138 -0.53 2.10 10.11
N LYS A 139 -1.02 2.57 11.29
CA LYS A 139 -1.64 3.90 11.40
C LYS A 139 -0.61 4.96 10.99
N ALA A 140 -0.96 5.73 9.99
CA ALA A 140 -0.12 6.81 9.52
C ALA A 140 -0.31 8.06 10.39
N LEU A 141 0.78 8.61 10.85
CA LEU A 141 0.82 9.80 11.69
C LEU A 141 1.13 11.08 10.91
N GLY A 142 1.29 10.97 9.61
CA GLY A 142 1.75 12.05 8.73
C GLY A 142 3.26 12.12 8.61
N ARG A 143 3.72 12.78 7.58
CA ARG A 143 5.13 13.01 7.27
C ARG A 143 5.35 14.43 6.75
N THR A 144 6.55 14.95 6.97
CA THR A 144 6.99 16.24 6.43
C THR A 144 7.99 16.09 5.29
N SER A 145 8.67 14.93 5.20
CA SER A 145 9.61 14.63 4.11
C SER A 145 8.88 14.12 2.87
N LYS A 146 9.41 14.42 1.68
CA LYS A 146 8.88 13.92 0.40
C LYS A 146 8.86 12.38 0.39
N ALA A 147 7.84 11.79 -0.22
CA ALA A 147 7.80 10.35 -0.47
C ALA A 147 8.90 9.93 -1.45
N GLY A 148 9.33 8.68 -1.36
CA GLY A 148 10.19 8.04 -2.35
C GLY A 148 9.47 7.76 -3.66
N ASP A 149 10.03 6.89 -4.49
CA ASP A 149 9.42 6.50 -5.76
C ASP A 149 8.06 5.83 -5.54
N ILE A 150 7.00 6.49 -6.06
CA ILE A 150 5.62 6.04 -5.90
C ILE A 150 5.37 4.73 -6.65
N LEU A 151 5.90 4.59 -7.86
CA LEU A 151 5.70 3.38 -8.67
C LEU A 151 6.42 2.19 -8.04
N GLU A 152 7.62 2.39 -7.55
CA GLU A 152 8.35 1.36 -6.79
C GLU A 152 7.56 0.94 -5.53
N ASN A 153 7.01 1.90 -4.80
CA ASN A 153 6.20 1.62 -3.62
C ASN A 153 4.93 0.81 -3.95
N ILE A 154 4.25 1.11 -5.06
CA ILE A 154 3.07 0.36 -5.53
C ILE A 154 3.46 -1.09 -5.87
N ILE A 155 4.55 -1.28 -6.63
CA ILE A 155 5.05 -2.61 -7.02
C ILE A 155 5.43 -3.43 -5.78
N ARG A 156 6.18 -2.84 -4.86
CA ARG A 156 6.59 -3.50 -3.61
C ARG A 156 5.41 -3.90 -2.72
N ASP A 157 4.38 -3.07 -2.65
CA ASP A 157 3.17 -3.41 -1.89
C ASP A 157 2.42 -4.57 -2.51
N TYR A 158 2.33 -4.62 -3.84
CA TYR A 158 1.73 -5.74 -4.56
C TYR A 158 2.53 -7.05 -4.36
N GLU A 159 3.84 -7.03 -4.58
CA GLU A 159 4.71 -8.19 -4.36
C GLU A 159 4.60 -8.72 -2.93
N ARG A 160 4.60 -7.80 -1.96
CA ARG A 160 4.45 -8.15 -0.54
C ARG A 160 3.08 -8.80 -0.26
N ALA A 161 2.00 -8.25 -0.80
CA ALA A 161 0.66 -8.80 -0.65
C ALA A 161 0.60 -10.23 -1.18
N VAL A 162 1.11 -10.47 -2.40
CA VAL A 162 1.16 -11.81 -3.01
C VAL A 162 1.97 -12.79 -2.15
N ILE A 163 3.20 -12.42 -1.76
CA ILE A 163 4.06 -13.30 -0.94
C ILE A 163 3.39 -13.64 0.39
N ARG A 164 2.75 -12.68 1.05
CA ARG A 164 2.07 -12.93 2.33
C ARG A 164 0.83 -13.79 2.15
N SER A 165 0.08 -13.58 1.08
CA SER A 165 -1.10 -14.37 0.73
C SER A 165 -0.75 -15.84 0.48
N GLU A 166 0.28 -16.09 -0.32
CA GLU A 166 0.76 -17.45 -0.58
C GLU A 166 1.24 -18.15 0.69
N LYS A 167 1.98 -17.45 1.56
CA LYS A 167 2.40 -17.98 2.86
C LYS A 167 1.20 -18.30 3.76
N ASN A 168 0.16 -17.47 3.75
CA ASN A 168 -1.06 -17.69 4.51
C ASN A 168 -1.82 -18.91 4.01
N ALA A 169 -1.94 -19.07 2.69
CA ALA A 169 -2.58 -20.23 2.08
C ALA A 169 -1.87 -21.55 2.50
N VAL A 170 -0.53 -21.59 2.44
CA VAL A 170 0.26 -22.73 2.89
C VAL A 170 0.06 -22.99 4.39
N ALA A 171 0.07 -21.94 5.23
CA ALA A 171 -0.13 -22.08 6.68
C ALA A 171 -1.52 -22.61 7.01
N LYS A 172 -2.58 -22.16 6.31
CA LYS A 172 -3.95 -22.69 6.45
C LYS A 172 -4.02 -24.17 6.08
N THR A 173 -3.44 -24.55 4.92
CA THR A 173 -3.41 -25.94 4.46
C THR A 173 -2.67 -26.84 5.48
N PHE A 174 -1.58 -26.36 6.04
CA PHE A 174 -0.85 -27.09 7.08
C PHE A 174 -1.66 -27.24 8.38
N LEU A 175 -2.36 -26.18 8.79
CA LEU A 175 -3.25 -26.24 9.95
C LEU A 175 -4.40 -27.24 9.73
N ASP A 176 -5.01 -27.23 8.55
CA ASP A 176 -6.07 -28.16 8.18
C ASP A 176 -5.57 -29.61 8.21
N LEU A 177 -4.37 -29.85 7.69
CA LEU A 177 -3.72 -31.17 7.76
C LEU A 177 -3.50 -31.62 9.20
N ALA A 178 -2.91 -30.76 10.03
CA ALA A 178 -2.64 -31.06 11.44
C ALA A 178 -3.92 -31.29 12.25
N THR A 179 -4.97 -30.52 11.96
CA THR A 179 -6.28 -30.66 12.62
C THR A 179 -6.99 -31.96 12.21
N SER A 180 -6.89 -32.33 10.93
CA SER A 180 -7.52 -33.55 10.40
C SER A 180 -6.78 -34.83 10.76
N ASN A 181 -5.50 -34.74 11.15
CA ASN A 181 -4.67 -35.85 11.49
C ASN A 181 -3.98 -35.61 12.87
N PRO A 182 -4.72 -35.63 13.96
CA PRO A 182 -4.17 -35.34 15.27
C PRO A 182 -3.13 -36.44 15.67
N ASP A 183 -1.90 -36.00 15.95
CA ASP A 183 -0.82 -36.83 16.41
C ASP A 183 -0.09 -36.11 17.56
N PRO A 184 -0.46 -36.40 18.82
CA PRO A 184 0.10 -35.72 19.98
C PRO A 184 1.62 -35.92 20.17
N ASP A 185 2.20 -36.95 19.53
CA ASP A 185 3.62 -37.22 19.61
C ASP A 185 4.43 -36.37 18.60
N LEU A 186 3.79 -35.85 17.55
CA LEU A 186 4.43 -35.10 16.49
C LEU A 186 4.14 -33.58 16.53
N TRP A 187 2.91 -33.17 16.92
CA TRP A 187 2.51 -31.76 16.96
C TRP A 187 1.41 -31.46 17.97
N GLU A 188 1.41 -30.24 18.43
CA GLU A 188 0.37 -29.68 19.27
C GLU A 188 -0.14 -28.36 18.65
N ILE A 189 -1.47 -28.23 18.54
CA ILE A 189 -2.09 -26.98 18.08
C ILE A 189 -2.37 -26.11 19.31
N GLN A 190 -1.63 -25.01 19.43
CA GLN A 190 -1.81 -24.05 20.51
C GLN A 190 -2.51 -22.78 20.01
N PRO A 191 -3.54 -22.27 20.71
CA PRO A 191 -4.15 -20.99 20.37
C PRO A 191 -3.16 -19.84 20.64
N VAL A 192 -2.89 -19.04 19.63
CA VAL A 192 -2.06 -17.83 19.79
C VAL A 192 -2.90 -16.74 20.43
N LYS A 193 -2.46 -16.21 21.57
CA LYS A 193 -3.05 -15.00 22.17
C LYS A 193 -2.73 -13.81 21.28
N VAL A 194 -3.70 -13.37 20.49
CA VAL A 194 -3.58 -12.11 19.75
C VAL A 194 -3.87 -10.97 20.72
N ASN A 195 -2.84 -10.24 21.15
CA ASN A 195 -3.03 -8.98 21.85
C ASN A 195 -3.58 -7.96 20.83
N ARG A 196 -4.89 -7.82 20.77
CA ARG A 196 -5.56 -6.71 20.07
C ARG A 196 -5.45 -5.49 20.98
N SER A 197 -4.39 -4.69 20.84
CA SER A 197 -4.40 -3.32 21.31
C SER A 197 -5.20 -2.48 20.30
N PHE A 198 -6.39 -2.07 20.69
CA PHE A 198 -7.20 -1.07 20.01
C PHE A 198 -6.60 0.32 20.14
#